data_ce9e6cc2d371a6138fba8976e0465faa
#
_entry.id   ce9e6cc2d371a6138fba8976e0465faa
#
_cell.length_a   1.000
_cell.length_b   1.000
_cell.length_c   1.000
_cell.angle_alpha   90.00
_cell.angle_beta   90.00
_cell.angle_gamma   90.00
#
_symmetry.space_group_name_H-M   'P 1'
#
loop_
_entity.id
_entity.type
_entity.pdbx_description
1 polymer ?
#
loop_
_entity_poly.entity_id
_entity_poly.type
_entity_poly.pdbx_seq_one_letter_code
_entity_poly.pdbx_strand_id
1 'polypeptide(L)'
;MPLKQTITHNLLNIPGWHTNRKIVVIESDDWGSVRMPSREVYEEFLRRGVRVDWDPYCRYDSLATADDLSALFDVLISVKDKNGRHAVLTADTVVANPVFEKIKASDFREYFYEPFTETLKRSPRYDGAWELWQQGMDAGIFHPQLHGREHLNVKKWLRTLQSGEEVTRLSFDLGTFGLTSAVDPRIKNNYMGAFNSGLDEDIAEYDTIITEGQQLFEKLFGYKSESFIATTYTWSPKIEPSLIRNGVRYLQGMVHQKMPLDDDTTFKYKKDNFCGHSSKAGLTY
;
A
#
# COMPACT_ATOMS: atom_id res chain seq x y z
N MET A 1 3.09 25.02 -14.00
CA MET A 1 3.61 25.21 -12.62
C MET A 1 4.11 26.64 -12.45
N PRO A 2 3.86 27.31 -11.32
CA PRO A 2 4.44 28.61 -11.03
C PRO A 2 5.97 28.51 -10.98
N LEU A 3 6.71 29.48 -11.54
CA LEU A 3 8.17 29.49 -11.62
C LEU A 3 8.85 29.20 -10.27
N LYS A 4 8.32 29.77 -9.18
CA LYS A 4 8.80 29.53 -7.81
C LYS A 4 8.77 28.04 -7.42
N GLN A 5 7.70 27.32 -7.77
CA GLN A 5 7.56 25.89 -7.48
C GLN A 5 8.55 25.05 -8.27
N THR A 6 8.76 25.38 -9.55
CA THR A 6 9.74 24.72 -10.40
C THR A 6 11.16 24.90 -9.85
N ILE A 7 11.53 26.13 -9.45
CA ILE A 7 12.84 26.41 -8.85
C ILE A 7 13.02 25.62 -7.55
N THR A 8 12.02 25.63 -6.66
CA THR A 8 12.08 24.88 -5.39
C THR A 8 12.29 23.38 -5.62
N HIS A 9 11.54 22.78 -6.56
CA HIS A 9 11.70 21.34 -6.87
C HIS A 9 13.09 21.02 -7.42
N ASN A 10 13.62 21.86 -8.31
CA ASN A 10 14.98 21.67 -8.83
C ASN A 10 16.04 21.78 -7.73
N LEU A 11 15.91 22.74 -6.81
CA LEU A 11 16.84 22.90 -5.69
C LEU A 11 16.78 21.71 -4.71
N LEU A 12 15.59 21.14 -4.47
CA LEU A 12 15.42 19.97 -3.60
C LEU A 12 16.10 18.71 -4.17
N ASN A 13 16.28 18.63 -5.47
CA ASN A 13 16.92 17.47 -6.11
C ASN A 13 18.47 17.57 -6.15
N ILE A 14 19.05 18.73 -5.88
CA ILE A 14 20.52 18.92 -5.94
C ILE A 14 21.30 17.97 -5.01
N PRO A 15 20.86 17.69 -3.76
CA PRO A 15 21.59 16.77 -2.87
C PRO A 15 21.46 15.29 -3.26
N GLY A 16 20.50 14.94 -4.13
CA GLY A 16 20.22 13.54 -4.48
C GLY A 16 21.22 12.95 -5.47
N TRP A 17 21.02 11.69 -5.80
CA TRP A 17 21.80 10.99 -6.81
C TRP A 17 21.63 11.60 -8.20
N HIS A 18 22.71 11.70 -8.95
CA HIS A 18 22.76 12.28 -10.28
C HIS A 18 23.18 11.27 -11.34
N THR A 19 22.61 11.39 -12.54
CA THR A 19 22.96 10.56 -13.69
C THR A 19 22.75 11.33 -14.99
N ASN A 20 23.57 11.03 -15.99
CA ASN A 20 23.36 11.50 -17.38
C ASN A 20 22.37 10.63 -18.16
N ARG A 21 21.88 9.52 -17.56
CA ARG A 21 20.86 8.69 -18.17
C ARG A 21 19.49 9.36 -18.07
N LYS A 22 18.68 9.22 -19.11
CA LYS A 22 17.24 9.54 -19.05
C LYS A 22 16.52 8.29 -18.60
N ILE A 23 15.97 8.31 -17.39
CA ILE A 23 15.27 7.20 -16.78
C ILE A 23 13.80 7.61 -16.59
N VAL A 24 12.88 6.76 -17.02
CA VAL A 24 11.45 6.86 -16.70
C VAL A 24 11.13 5.70 -15.79
N VAL A 25 10.60 5.99 -14.60
CA VAL A 25 10.09 5.02 -13.66
C VAL A 25 8.57 5.07 -13.75
N ILE A 26 7.94 3.91 -13.94
CA ILE A 26 6.49 3.76 -13.93
C ILE A 26 6.15 2.87 -12.75
N GLU A 27 5.45 3.43 -11.80
CA GLU A 27 5.22 2.82 -10.50
C GLU A 27 3.81 3.15 -10.02
N SER A 28 3.15 2.18 -9.39
CA SER A 28 1.82 2.33 -8.83
C SER A 28 1.71 1.48 -7.56
N ASP A 29 1.12 2.05 -6.52
CA ASP A 29 0.92 1.40 -5.23
C ASP A 29 -0.51 0.85 -5.06
N ASP A 30 -0.77 0.26 -3.89
CA ASP A 30 -2.05 -0.33 -3.46
C ASP A 30 -2.51 -1.60 -4.22
N TRP A 31 -1.69 -2.17 -5.09
CA TRP A 31 -2.01 -3.43 -5.77
C TRP A 31 -2.31 -4.53 -4.74
N GLY A 32 -3.36 -5.33 -5.01
CA GLY A 32 -3.78 -6.42 -4.13
C GLY A 32 -4.67 -6.00 -2.95
N SER A 33 -4.85 -4.71 -2.70
CA SER A 33 -5.71 -4.19 -1.63
C SER A 33 -7.18 -4.09 -2.06
N VAL A 34 -8.10 -4.54 -1.21
CA VAL A 34 -9.54 -4.28 -1.38
C VAL A 34 -9.87 -2.92 -0.78
N ARG A 35 -10.24 -1.97 -1.63
CA ARG A 35 -10.73 -0.65 -1.21
C ARG A 35 -12.24 -0.60 -1.15
N MET A 36 -12.89 -0.82 -2.29
CA MET A 36 -14.34 -0.88 -2.41
C MET A 36 -14.71 -2.26 -2.98
N PRO A 37 -15.40 -3.11 -2.20
CA PRO A 37 -15.64 -4.51 -2.59
C PRO A 37 -16.51 -4.66 -3.85
N SER A 38 -17.51 -3.78 -4.00
CA SER A 38 -18.41 -3.82 -5.16
C SER A 38 -19.16 -2.50 -5.34
N ARG A 39 -19.84 -2.36 -6.49
CA ARG A 39 -20.72 -1.23 -6.76
C ARG A 39 -21.92 -1.20 -5.83
N GLU A 40 -22.47 -2.34 -5.47
CA GLU A 40 -23.61 -2.46 -4.55
C GLU A 40 -23.22 -1.94 -3.16
N VAL A 41 -22.01 -2.26 -2.68
CA VAL A 41 -21.46 -1.73 -1.42
C VAL A 41 -21.27 -0.22 -1.49
N TYR A 42 -20.73 0.29 -2.59
CA TYR A 42 -20.60 1.73 -2.81
C TYR A 42 -21.97 2.45 -2.76
N GLU A 43 -22.99 1.93 -3.44
CA GLU A 43 -24.33 2.49 -3.45
C GLU A 43 -25.01 2.37 -2.06
N GLU A 44 -24.73 1.30 -1.30
CA GLU A 44 -25.22 1.14 0.07
C GLU A 44 -24.65 2.22 1.01
N PHE A 45 -23.36 2.54 0.91
CA PHE A 45 -22.78 3.64 1.67
C PHE A 45 -23.47 4.98 1.38
N LEU A 46 -23.69 5.28 0.10
CA LEU A 46 -24.41 6.52 -0.28
C LEU A 46 -25.83 6.55 0.28
N ARG A 47 -26.57 5.42 0.24
CA ARG A 47 -27.91 5.32 0.83
C ARG A 47 -27.91 5.56 2.35
N ARG A 48 -26.82 5.20 3.02
CA ARG A 48 -26.62 5.44 4.47
C ARG A 48 -26.03 6.81 4.80
N GLY A 49 -25.84 7.67 3.80
CA GLY A 49 -25.33 9.03 3.97
C GLY A 49 -23.82 9.13 4.13
N VAL A 50 -23.06 8.05 3.89
CA VAL A 50 -21.60 8.09 3.83
C VAL A 50 -21.17 8.53 2.43
N ARG A 51 -20.42 9.61 2.34
CA ARG A 51 -20.10 10.28 1.08
C ARG A 51 -18.87 9.70 0.40
N VAL A 52 -18.92 8.38 0.14
CA VAL A 52 -17.84 7.66 -0.59
C VAL A 52 -17.57 8.24 -2.00
N ASP A 53 -18.51 9.00 -2.55
CA ASP A 53 -18.36 9.74 -3.80
C ASP A 53 -17.39 10.94 -3.72
N TRP A 54 -17.01 11.37 -2.51
CA TRP A 54 -16.05 12.45 -2.30
C TRP A 54 -14.61 11.97 -2.30
N ASP A 55 -14.39 10.68 -2.16
CA ASP A 55 -13.05 10.08 -2.14
C ASP A 55 -12.82 9.30 -3.45
N PRO A 56 -11.83 9.70 -4.28
CA PRO A 56 -11.52 9.02 -5.53
C PRO A 56 -11.10 7.56 -5.31
N TYR A 57 -10.45 7.23 -4.20
CA TYR A 57 -10.09 5.85 -3.87
C TYR A 57 -11.33 5.00 -3.62
N CYS A 58 -12.31 5.48 -2.86
CA CYS A 58 -13.57 4.77 -2.68
C CYS A 58 -14.37 4.62 -3.98
N ARG A 59 -14.21 5.58 -4.90
CA ARG A 59 -14.99 5.64 -6.14
C ARG A 59 -14.42 4.78 -7.26
N TYR A 60 -13.10 4.65 -7.34
CA TYR A 60 -12.43 4.08 -8.50
C TYR A 60 -11.56 2.87 -8.20
N ASP A 61 -11.05 2.72 -6.96
CA ASP A 61 -10.15 1.64 -6.63
C ASP A 61 -10.90 0.32 -6.43
N SER A 62 -10.43 -0.69 -7.13
CA SER A 62 -10.80 -2.09 -6.96
C SER A 62 -9.62 -2.98 -7.29
N LEU A 63 -9.70 -4.27 -6.96
CA LEU A 63 -8.74 -5.23 -7.51
C LEU A 63 -8.81 -5.23 -9.04
N ALA A 64 -7.64 -5.31 -9.69
CA ALA A 64 -7.56 -5.35 -11.14
C ALA A 64 -8.18 -6.63 -11.69
N THR A 65 -9.00 -6.49 -12.73
CA THR A 65 -9.57 -7.61 -13.49
C THR A 65 -8.59 -8.11 -14.55
N ALA A 66 -8.89 -9.24 -15.16
CA ALA A 66 -8.13 -9.74 -16.31
C ALA A 66 -8.12 -8.73 -17.47
N ASP A 67 -9.26 -8.08 -17.73
CA ASP A 67 -9.37 -7.07 -18.79
C ASP A 67 -8.52 -5.82 -18.48
N ASP A 68 -8.50 -5.36 -17.22
CA ASP A 68 -7.65 -4.23 -16.79
C ASP A 68 -6.17 -4.53 -17.01
N LEU A 69 -5.72 -5.73 -16.61
CA LEU A 69 -4.34 -6.18 -16.76
C LEU A 69 -3.96 -6.34 -18.23
N SER A 70 -4.84 -6.95 -19.04
CA SER A 70 -4.61 -7.08 -20.49
C SER A 70 -4.44 -5.72 -21.16
N ALA A 71 -5.35 -4.78 -20.88
CA ALA A 71 -5.27 -3.42 -21.42
C ALA A 71 -3.99 -2.68 -20.98
N LEU A 72 -3.57 -2.84 -19.71
CA LEU A 72 -2.31 -2.30 -19.20
C LEU A 72 -1.12 -2.90 -19.96
N PHE A 73 -1.07 -4.21 -20.16
CA PHE A 73 0.04 -4.90 -20.81
C PHE A 73 0.13 -4.51 -22.31
N ASP A 74 -1.00 -4.34 -22.97
CA ASP A 74 -1.02 -3.83 -24.35
C ASP A 74 -0.37 -2.46 -24.46
N VAL A 75 -0.62 -1.57 -23.50
CA VAL A 75 0.04 -0.26 -23.45
C VAL A 75 1.54 -0.40 -23.19
N LEU A 76 1.96 -1.21 -22.22
CA LEU A 76 3.36 -1.38 -21.86
C LEU A 76 4.19 -1.96 -23.02
N ILE A 77 3.64 -2.94 -23.76
CA ILE A 77 4.33 -3.54 -24.91
C ILE A 77 4.32 -2.66 -26.15
N SER A 78 3.42 -1.68 -26.24
CA SER A 78 3.34 -0.77 -27.39
C SER A 78 4.51 0.20 -27.48
N VAL A 79 5.25 0.42 -26.38
CA VAL A 79 6.40 1.33 -26.30
C VAL A 79 7.69 0.56 -26.05
N LYS A 80 8.78 1.00 -26.68
CA LYS A 80 10.11 0.46 -26.47
C LYS A 80 11.14 1.55 -26.25
N ASP A 81 12.11 1.26 -25.42
CA ASP A 81 13.29 2.12 -25.27
C ASP A 81 14.23 1.98 -26.51
N LYS A 82 15.30 2.77 -26.52
CA LYS A 82 16.32 2.72 -27.58
C LYS A 82 17.04 1.36 -27.72
N ASN A 83 16.93 0.47 -26.72
CA ASN A 83 17.51 -0.87 -26.72
C ASN A 83 16.47 -1.93 -27.10
N GLY A 84 15.25 -1.55 -27.47
CA GLY A 84 14.16 -2.43 -27.83
C GLY A 84 13.42 -3.07 -26.65
N ARG A 85 13.66 -2.61 -25.40
CA ARG A 85 12.99 -3.13 -24.20
C ARG A 85 11.67 -2.41 -24.00
N HIS A 86 10.64 -3.16 -23.63
CA HIS A 86 9.33 -2.62 -23.28
C HIS A 86 9.36 -1.79 -21.98
N ALA A 87 8.35 -0.98 -21.80
CA ALA A 87 8.11 -0.33 -20.52
C ALA A 87 7.78 -1.39 -19.45
N VAL A 88 8.22 -1.13 -18.22
CA VAL A 88 7.94 -1.98 -17.04
C VAL A 88 7.17 -1.17 -16.02
N LEU A 89 6.07 -1.72 -15.52
CA LEU A 89 5.37 -1.18 -14.36
C LEU A 89 5.88 -1.89 -13.10
N THR A 90 6.32 -1.13 -12.11
CA THR A 90 6.50 -1.61 -10.75
C THR A 90 5.16 -1.53 -10.02
N ALA A 91 4.67 -2.68 -9.55
CA ALA A 91 3.41 -2.79 -8.83
C ALA A 91 3.69 -2.96 -7.34
N ASP A 92 3.58 -1.87 -6.58
CA ASP A 92 3.76 -1.91 -5.13
C ASP A 92 2.54 -2.59 -4.49
N THR A 93 2.76 -3.80 -4.00
CA THR A 93 1.72 -4.78 -3.71
C THR A 93 1.58 -5.02 -2.22
N VAL A 94 0.36 -4.89 -1.70
CA VAL A 94 -0.03 -5.51 -0.43
C VAL A 94 -0.43 -6.95 -0.70
N VAL A 95 0.08 -7.86 0.12
CA VAL A 95 -0.01 -9.31 -0.18
C VAL A 95 -1.20 -10.00 0.48
N ALA A 96 -1.91 -9.31 1.38
CA ALA A 96 -3.04 -9.88 2.11
C ALA A 96 -4.18 -8.88 2.35
N ASN A 97 -5.38 -9.43 2.60
CA ASN A 97 -6.56 -8.70 2.98
C ASN A 97 -7.20 -9.31 4.25
N PRO A 98 -8.01 -8.54 5.03
CA PRO A 98 -8.70 -9.04 6.20
C PRO A 98 -9.72 -10.14 5.87
N VAL A 99 -9.82 -11.16 6.71
CA VAL A 99 -10.89 -12.17 6.67
C VAL A 99 -11.99 -11.74 7.63
N PHE A 100 -12.93 -10.93 7.15
CA PHE A 100 -13.95 -10.25 7.95
C PHE A 100 -14.78 -11.22 8.79
N GLU A 101 -15.19 -12.37 8.26
CA GLU A 101 -16.02 -13.35 8.94
C GLU A 101 -15.31 -13.92 10.17
N LYS A 102 -14.02 -14.26 10.05
CA LYS A 102 -13.22 -14.79 11.17
C LYS A 102 -12.96 -13.72 12.24
N ILE A 103 -12.66 -12.49 11.81
CA ILE A 103 -12.48 -11.36 12.72
C ILE A 103 -13.76 -11.08 13.50
N LYS A 104 -14.92 -11.11 12.85
CA LYS A 104 -16.24 -10.97 13.50
C LYS A 104 -16.50 -12.10 14.49
N ALA A 105 -16.20 -13.35 14.11
CA ALA A 105 -16.39 -14.52 14.97
C ALA A 105 -15.51 -14.49 16.23
N SER A 106 -14.35 -13.80 16.20
CA SER A 106 -13.51 -13.57 17.37
C SER A 106 -13.98 -12.40 18.26
N ASP A 107 -15.13 -11.78 17.94
CA ASP A 107 -15.59 -10.56 18.59
C ASP A 107 -14.54 -9.41 18.48
N PHE A 108 -13.89 -9.33 17.31
CA PHE A 108 -12.83 -8.37 16.96
C PHE A 108 -11.58 -8.43 17.86
N ARG A 109 -11.35 -9.56 18.55
CA ARG A 109 -10.18 -9.74 19.44
C ARG A 109 -8.96 -10.21 18.70
N GLU A 110 -9.15 -10.92 17.60
CA GLU A 110 -8.09 -11.51 16.78
C GLU A 110 -8.16 -11.02 15.35
N TYR A 111 -7.01 -10.80 14.75
CA TYR A 111 -6.90 -10.45 13.34
C TYR A 111 -6.62 -11.69 12.50
N PHE A 112 -7.37 -11.84 11.42
CA PHE A 112 -7.19 -12.91 10.43
C PHE A 112 -7.06 -12.29 9.06
N TYR A 113 -6.11 -12.77 8.29
CA TYR A 113 -5.88 -12.34 6.91
C TYR A 113 -5.79 -13.52 5.96
N GLU A 114 -5.96 -13.24 4.68
CA GLU A 114 -5.76 -14.18 3.58
C GLU A 114 -4.87 -13.53 2.50
N PRO A 115 -4.12 -14.34 1.73
CA PRO A 115 -3.43 -13.82 0.54
C PRO A 115 -4.41 -13.11 -0.39
N PHE A 116 -3.99 -12.02 -1.05
CA PHE A 116 -4.88 -11.33 -1.99
C PHE A 116 -5.33 -12.23 -3.15
N THR A 117 -4.56 -13.26 -3.49
CA THR A 117 -4.93 -14.27 -4.48
C THR A 117 -6.15 -15.11 -4.05
N GLU A 118 -6.37 -15.30 -2.74
CA GLU A 118 -7.61 -15.92 -2.24
C GLU A 118 -8.77 -14.92 -2.31
N THR A 119 -8.49 -13.64 -2.07
CA THR A 119 -9.49 -12.58 -2.24
C THR A 119 -9.98 -12.48 -3.70
N LEU A 120 -9.08 -12.63 -4.69
CA LEU A 120 -9.47 -12.69 -6.12
C LEU A 120 -10.48 -13.81 -6.38
N LYS A 121 -10.31 -14.97 -5.77
CA LYS A 121 -11.22 -16.14 -5.97
C LYS A 121 -12.61 -15.94 -5.37
N ARG A 122 -12.83 -14.91 -4.55
CA ARG A 122 -14.14 -14.65 -3.93
C ARG A 122 -15.18 -14.10 -4.91
N SER A 123 -14.77 -13.64 -6.08
CA SER A 123 -15.68 -13.10 -7.09
C SER A 123 -15.27 -13.51 -8.51
N PRO A 124 -16.21 -14.03 -9.33
CA PRO A 124 -15.95 -14.35 -10.74
C PRO A 124 -15.45 -13.15 -11.57
N ARG A 125 -15.66 -11.93 -11.09
CA ARG A 125 -15.15 -10.70 -11.72
C ARG A 125 -13.63 -10.73 -11.92
N TYR A 126 -12.92 -11.46 -11.07
CA TYR A 126 -11.44 -11.50 -11.07
C TYR A 126 -10.89 -12.81 -11.65
N ASP A 127 -11.74 -13.64 -12.27
CA ASP A 127 -11.30 -14.86 -12.92
C ASP A 127 -10.22 -14.54 -13.99
N GLY A 128 -9.13 -15.30 -13.99
CA GLY A 128 -7.99 -15.09 -14.89
C GLY A 128 -7.04 -13.95 -14.51
N ALA A 129 -7.36 -13.15 -13.50
CA ALA A 129 -6.50 -12.02 -13.12
C ALA A 129 -5.13 -12.50 -12.61
N TRP A 130 -5.09 -13.54 -11.77
CA TRP A 130 -3.82 -14.04 -11.23
C TRP A 130 -2.91 -14.63 -12.32
N GLU A 131 -3.47 -15.32 -13.28
CA GLU A 131 -2.77 -15.86 -14.46
C GLU A 131 -2.13 -14.72 -15.27
N LEU A 132 -2.81 -13.59 -15.42
CA LEU A 132 -2.23 -12.42 -16.10
C LEU A 132 -1.13 -11.75 -15.29
N TRP A 133 -1.24 -11.70 -13.94
CA TRP A 133 -0.11 -11.25 -13.11
C TRP A 133 1.15 -12.06 -13.44
N GLN A 134 1.04 -13.38 -13.49
CA GLN A 134 2.16 -14.27 -13.81
C GLN A 134 2.68 -14.04 -15.23
N GLN A 135 1.80 -13.91 -16.22
CA GLN A 135 2.20 -13.62 -17.62
C GLN A 135 2.93 -12.28 -17.75
N GLY A 136 2.48 -11.23 -17.07
CA GLY A 136 3.15 -9.93 -17.04
C GLY A 136 4.54 -9.98 -16.43
N MET A 137 4.71 -10.77 -15.36
CA MET A 137 6.01 -11.03 -14.73
C MET A 137 6.93 -11.81 -15.65
N ASP A 138 6.48 -12.90 -16.25
CA ASP A 138 7.23 -13.72 -17.19
C ASP A 138 7.67 -12.93 -18.43
N ALA A 139 6.81 -12.03 -18.91
CA ALA A 139 7.13 -11.11 -19.99
C ALA A 139 8.09 -9.97 -19.60
N GLY A 140 8.38 -9.79 -18.30
CA GLY A 140 9.26 -8.75 -17.77
C GLY A 140 8.71 -7.33 -17.91
N ILE A 141 7.38 -7.16 -17.97
CA ILE A 141 6.69 -5.87 -18.09
C ILE A 141 5.93 -5.46 -16.83
N PHE A 142 5.76 -6.39 -15.90
CA PHE A 142 5.05 -6.17 -14.65
C PHE A 142 5.91 -6.73 -13.50
N HIS A 143 6.29 -5.87 -12.55
CA HIS A 143 7.26 -6.22 -11.52
C HIS A 143 6.71 -5.88 -10.12
N PRO A 144 6.11 -6.84 -9.42
CA PRO A 144 5.67 -6.64 -8.04
C PRO A 144 6.80 -6.27 -7.09
N GLN A 145 6.52 -5.36 -6.14
CA GLN A 145 7.36 -5.03 -4.99
C GLN A 145 6.48 -4.93 -3.74
N LEU A 146 7.07 -5.07 -2.55
CA LEU A 146 6.30 -5.13 -1.31
C LEU A 146 5.86 -3.74 -0.84
N HIS A 147 4.54 -3.58 -0.68
CA HIS A 147 3.91 -2.39 -0.07
C HIS A 147 3.41 -2.63 1.37
N GLY A 148 3.57 -3.85 1.87
CA GLY A 148 3.14 -4.30 3.18
C GLY A 148 2.36 -5.60 3.13
N ARG A 149 2.11 -6.21 4.30
CA ARG A 149 1.23 -7.38 4.37
C ARG A 149 -0.20 -6.95 4.03
N GLU A 150 -0.72 -5.93 4.66
CA GLU A 150 -1.97 -5.22 4.36
C GLU A 150 -1.78 -3.70 4.42
N HIS A 151 -2.71 -2.95 3.82
CA HIS A 151 -2.76 -1.49 3.88
C HIS A 151 -3.63 -1.03 5.06
N LEU A 152 -3.37 -1.57 6.26
CA LEU A 152 -4.23 -1.43 7.43
C LEU A 152 -3.40 -1.38 8.73
N ASN A 153 -3.65 -0.39 9.58
CA ASN A 153 -3.23 -0.41 10.97
C ASN A 153 -4.15 -1.33 11.77
N VAL A 154 -3.78 -2.60 11.84
CA VAL A 154 -4.57 -3.70 12.40
C VAL A 154 -5.00 -3.42 13.84
N LYS A 155 -4.05 -3.08 14.70
CA LYS A 155 -4.29 -2.88 16.13
C LYS A 155 -5.25 -1.73 16.41
N LYS A 156 -5.07 -0.62 15.72
CA LYS A 156 -5.94 0.55 15.84
C LYS A 156 -7.35 0.25 15.33
N TRP A 157 -7.46 -0.47 14.22
CA TRP A 157 -8.73 -0.85 13.63
C TRP A 157 -9.52 -1.80 14.54
N LEU A 158 -8.88 -2.86 15.07
CA LEU A 158 -9.53 -3.79 15.98
C LEU A 158 -10.01 -3.08 17.27
N ARG A 159 -9.19 -2.21 17.87
CA ARG A 159 -9.60 -1.40 19.04
C ARG A 159 -10.85 -0.54 18.75
N THR A 160 -10.90 0.07 17.59
CA THR A 160 -12.07 0.90 17.21
C THR A 160 -13.30 0.04 16.92
N LEU A 161 -13.13 -1.13 16.31
CA LEU A 161 -14.22 -2.10 16.16
C LEU A 161 -14.76 -2.57 17.52
N GLN A 162 -13.89 -2.86 18.48
CA GLN A 162 -14.27 -3.26 19.85
C GLN A 162 -15.01 -2.15 20.59
N SER A 163 -14.63 -0.88 20.38
CA SER A 163 -15.32 0.26 21.00
C SER A 163 -16.75 0.48 20.47
N GLY A 164 -17.11 -0.19 19.36
CA GLY A 164 -18.46 -0.09 18.80
C GLY A 164 -18.69 1.17 17.95
N GLU A 165 -17.64 1.82 17.46
CA GLU A 165 -17.80 3.00 16.62
C GLU A 165 -18.61 2.68 15.37
N GLU A 166 -19.73 3.40 15.19
CA GLU A 166 -20.82 3.06 14.27
C GLU A 166 -20.34 2.95 12.81
N VAL A 167 -19.62 3.96 12.31
CA VAL A 167 -19.23 3.99 10.89
C VAL A 167 -18.12 2.98 10.59
N THR A 168 -17.20 2.74 11.52
CA THR A 168 -16.20 1.69 11.38
C THR A 168 -16.83 0.30 11.39
N ARG A 169 -17.85 0.07 12.25
CA ARG A 169 -18.62 -1.18 12.23
C ARG A 169 -19.40 -1.36 10.94
N LEU A 170 -20.06 -0.29 10.46
CA LEU A 170 -20.73 -0.31 9.16
C LEU A 170 -19.76 -0.62 8.02
N SER A 171 -18.60 0.03 8.02
CA SER A 171 -17.53 -0.22 7.05
C SER A 171 -17.10 -1.68 7.06
N PHE A 172 -16.86 -2.21 8.26
CA PHE A 172 -16.52 -3.62 8.46
C PHE A 172 -17.61 -4.58 7.94
N ASP A 173 -18.87 -4.35 8.29
CA ASP A 173 -20.00 -5.21 7.88
C ASP A 173 -20.22 -5.18 6.36
N LEU A 174 -19.78 -4.13 5.68
CA LEU A 174 -19.80 -3.99 4.22
C LEU A 174 -18.46 -4.44 3.55
N GLY A 175 -17.55 -5.04 4.32
CA GLY A 175 -16.32 -5.65 3.79
C GLY A 175 -15.24 -4.67 3.37
N THR A 176 -15.18 -3.47 3.97
CA THR A 176 -14.11 -2.50 3.75
C THR A 176 -13.56 -1.93 5.05
N PHE A 177 -12.35 -1.38 4.99
CA PHE A 177 -11.67 -0.75 6.14
C PHE A 177 -11.11 0.64 5.79
N GLY A 178 -11.19 1.06 4.53
CA GLY A 178 -10.47 2.23 4.00
C GLY A 178 -11.18 3.57 4.15
N LEU A 179 -12.32 3.64 4.85
CA LEU A 179 -13.06 4.89 5.01
C LEU A 179 -12.33 5.85 5.95
N THR A 180 -12.40 7.15 5.64
CA THR A 180 -11.75 8.23 6.41
C THR A 180 -12.74 9.36 6.71
N SER A 181 -12.32 10.31 7.54
CA SER A 181 -13.10 11.52 7.83
C SER A 181 -13.44 12.37 6.59
N ALA A 182 -12.79 12.14 5.46
CA ALA A 182 -13.11 12.81 4.19
C ALA A 182 -14.49 12.41 3.66
N VAL A 183 -14.94 11.19 3.93
CA VAL A 183 -16.24 10.66 3.47
C VAL A 183 -17.32 10.71 4.55
N ASP A 184 -16.93 10.70 5.82
CA ASP A 184 -17.85 10.84 6.95
C ASP A 184 -17.13 11.47 8.17
N PRO A 185 -17.56 12.63 8.66
CA PRO A 185 -16.91 13.33 9.77
C PRO A 185 -17.04 12.59 11.13
N ARG A 186 -17.88 11.57 11.23
CA ARG A 186 -17.96 10.69 12.41
C ARG A 186 -16.74 9.81 12.54
N ILE A 187 -16.07 9.48 11.45
CA ILE A 187 -14.82 8.72 11.45
C ILE A 187 -13.70 9.59 12.03
N LYS A 188 -13.18 9.21 13.18
CA LYS A 188 -12.10 9.93 13.87
C LYS A 188 -10.72 9.36 13.61
N ASN A 189 -10.65 8.10 13.21
CA ASN A 189 -9.42 7.36 12.99
C ASN A 189 -9.18 7.12 11.49
N ASN A 190 -7.91 7.18 11.10
CA ASN A 190 -7.47 6.71 9.78
C ASN A 190 -6.66 5.42 10.00
N TYR A 191 -7.08 4.35 9.36
CA TYR A 191 -6.46 3.03 9.49
C TYR A 191 -5.51 2.71 8.35
N MET A 192 -5.40 3.58 7.34
CA MET A 192 -4.64 3.30 6.12
C MET A 192 -3.12 3.32 6.31
N GLY A 193 -2.61 3.93 7.36
CA GLY A 193 -1.19 3.92 7.69
C GLY A 193 -0.82 2.68 8.51
N ALA A 194 -0.50 1.56 7.86
CA ALA A 194 -0.19 0.30 8.54
C ALA A 194 0.92 0.42 9.59
N PHE A 195 1.92 1.28 9.35
CA PHE A 195 3.09 1.47 10.21
C PHE A 195 3.08 2.83 10.93
N ASN A 196 1.90 3.35 11.21
CA ASN A 196 1.71 4.71 11.70
C ASN A 196 1.74 4.78 13.24
N SER A 197 2.72 4.12 13.87
CA SER A 197 3.02 4.22 15.29
C SER A 197 4.53 4.20 15.56
N GLY A 198 4.96 4.90 16.61
CA GLY A 198 6.32 4.93 17.12
C GLY A 198 6.48 4.23 18.48
N LEU A 199 5.40 3.67 19.03
CA LEU A 199 5.41 2.95 20.31
C LEU A 199 6.17 1.62 20.17
N ASP A 200 6.95 1.27 21.18
CA ASP A 200 7.78 0.06 21.15
C ASP A 200 6.94 -1.24 21.07
N GLU A 201 5.79 -1.27 21.70
CA GLU A 201 4.85 -2.39 21.63
C GLU A 201 4.27 -2.59 20.22
N ASP A 202 4.06 -1.51 19.47
CA ASP A 202 3.57 -1.59 18.09
C ASP A 202 4.72 -1.96 17.13
N ILE A 203 5.95 -1.50 17.42
CA ILE A 203 7.14 -1.88 16.63
C ILE A 203 7.41 -3.38 16.69
N ALA A 204 7.19 -4.02 17.83
CA ALA A 204 7.31 -5.49 17.95
C ALA A 204 6.29 -6.24 17.08
N GLU A 205 5.05 -5.73 16.99
CA GLU A 205 4.03 -6.27 16.09
C GLU A 205 4.38 -6.03 14.61
N TYR A 206 4.89 -4.82 14.28
CA TYR A 206 5.32 -4.51 12.93
C TYR A 206 6.45 -5.41 12.43
N ASP A 207 7.35 -5.85 13.31
CA ASP A 207 8.37 -6.84 12.96
C ASP A 207 7.75 -8.15 12.46
N THR A 208 6.72 -8.63 13.13
CA THR A 208 5.95 -9.81 12.70
C THR A 208 5.24 -9.55 11.37
N ILE A 209 4.53 -8.43 11.24
CA ILE A 209 3.79 -8.05 10.02
C ILE A 209 4.73 -7.95 8.81
N ILE A 210 5.90 -7.34 8.96
CA ILE A 210 6.90 -7.21 7.91
C ILE A 210 7.44 -8.59 7.52
N THR A 211 7.75 -9.42 8.50
CA THR A 211 8.30 -10.76 8.27
C THR A 211 7.29 -11.66 7.55
N GLU A 212 6.05 -11.71 8.02
CA GLU A 212 4.98 -12.46 7.37
C GLU A 212 4.64 -11.91 5.99
N GLY A 213 4.62 -10.58 5.84
CA GLY A 213 4.41 -9.92 4.55
C GLY A 213 5.45 -10.31 3.51
N GLN A 214 6.74 -10.29 3.89
CA GLN A 214 7.82 -10.67 2.98
C GLN A 214 7.83 -12.18 2.66
N GLN A 215 7.52 -13.03 3.65
CA GLN A 215 7.39 -14.47 3.42
C GLN A 215 6.24 -14.80 2.47
N LEU A 216 5.10 -14.12 2.66
CA LEU A 216 3.95 -14.29 1.77
C LEU A 216 4.25 -13.75 0.36
N PHE A 217 4.94 -12.60 0.26
CA PHE A 217 5.39 -12.04 -1.00
C PHE A 217 6.29 -13.05 -1.75
N GLU A 218 7.32 -13.59 -1.08
CA GLU A 218 8.22 -14.59 -1.66
C GLU A 218 7.46 -15.84 -2.12
N LYS A 219 6.49 -16.30 -1.34
CA LYS A 219 5.64 -17.44 -1.70
C LYS A 219 4.79 -17.18 -2.95
N LEU A 220 4.26 -15.97 -3.12
CA LEU A 220 3.40 -15.61 -4.24
C LEU A 220 4.19 -15.36 -5.52
N PHE A 221 5.33 -14.69 -5.42
CA PHE A 221 6.06 -14.17 -6.59
C PHE A 221 7.38 -14.90 -6.88
N GLY A 222 7.84 -15.78 -5.99
CA GLY A 222 9.05 -16.59 -6.18
C GLY A 222 10.38 -15.86 -5.90
N TYR A 223 10.31 -14.61 -5.40
CA TYR A 223 11.48 -13.82 -5.01
C TYR A 223 11.14 -12.90 -3.83
N LYS A 224 12.16 -12.41 -3.13
CA LYS A 224 12.01 -11.41 -2.08
C LYS A 224 11.97 -10.02 -2.68
N SER A 225 11.08 -9.18 -2.18
CA SER A 225 11.12 -7.75 -2.51
C SER A 225 12.38 -7.13 -1.93
N GLU A 226 13.16 -6.43 -2.77
CA GLU A 226 14.31 -5.65 -2.33
C GLU A 226 13.95 -4.20 -2.04
N SER A 227 12.79 -3.72 -2.50
CA SER A 227 12.27 -2.39 -2.17
C SER A 227 11.03 -2.48 -1.30
N PHE A 228 10.79 -1.42 -0.54
CA PHE A 228 9.64 -1.29 0.33
C PHE A 228 9.14 0.15 0.30
N ILE A 229 7.83 0.30 0.13
CA ILE A 229 7.13 1.55 0.31
C ILE A 229 6.16 1.39 1.48
N ALA A 230 6.30 2.23 2.51
CA ALA A 230 5.37 2.19 3.62
C ALA A 230 4.04 2.81 3.23
N THR A 231 2.94 2.17 3.60
CA THR A 231 1.59 2.70 3.38
C THR A 231 1.49 4.13 3.92
N THR A 232 0.88 5.03 3.15
CA THR A 232 0.79 6.47 3.44
C THR A 232 2.15 7.19 3.60
N TYR A 233 3.25 6.60 3.16
CA TYR A 233 4.63 7.14 3.29
C TYR A 233 5.02 7.48 4.73
N THR A 234 4.44 6.76 5.71
CA THR A 234 4.64 7.04 7.13
C THR A 234 5.17 5.81 7.84
N TRP A 235 6.35 5.93 8.46
CA TRP A 235 6.94 4.87 9.29
C TRP A 235 7.90 5.46 10.33
N SER A 236 8.08 4.73 11.42
CA SER A 236 9.15 4.98 12.39
C SER A 236 10.45 4.33 11.92
N PRO A 237 11.61 4.99 11.97
CA PRO A 237 12.90 4.36 11.67
C PRO A 237 13.19 3.10 12.51
N LYS A 238 12.46 2.87 13.58
CA LYS A 238 12.56 1.66 14.40
C LYS A 238 12.19 0.37 13.64
N ILE A 239 11.42 0.45 12.53
CA ILE A 239 11.11 -0.73 11.71
C ILE A 239 12.20 -1.07 10.69
N GLU A 240 13.13 -0.14 10.39
CA GLU A 240 14.15 -0.34 9.36
C GLU A 240 15.04 -1.58 9.61
N PRO A 241 15.44 -1.91 10.85
CA PRO A 241 16.15 -3.17 11.11
C PRO A 241 15.36 -4.42 10.74
N SER A 242 14.03 -4.41 10.90
CA SER A 242 13.17 -5.52 10.46
C SER A 242 13.16 -5.64 8.94
N LEU A 243 13.03 -4.54 8.21
CA LEU A 243 13.08 -4.50 6.75
C LEU A 243 14.39 -5.11 6.23
N ILE A 244 15.54 -4.71 6.81
CA ILE A 244 16.86 -5.23 6.45
C ILE A 244 16.96 -6.75 6.68
N ARG A 245 16.54 -7.24 7.85
CA ARG A 245 16.54 -8.68 8.16
C ARG A 245 15.72 -9.49 7.17
N ASN A 246 14.67 -8.88 6.62
CA ASN A 246 13.79 -9.49 5.63
C ASN A 246 14.23 -9.27 4.17
N GLY A 247 15.41 -8.67 3.93
CA GLY A 247 16.02 -8.57 2.60
C GLY A 247 15.76 -7.28 1.85
N VAL A 248 15.05 -6.32 2.47
CA VAL A 248 14.84 -4.99 1.89
C VAL A 248 16.15 -4.20 1.88
N ARG A 249 16.42 -3.52 0.77
CA ARG A 249 17.63 -2.71 0.52
C ARG A 249 17.27 -1.25 0.21
N TYR A 250 16.09 -1.05 -0.37
CA TYR A 250 15.64 0.25 -0.86
C TYR A 250 14.34 0.67 -0.18
N LEU A 251 14.29 1.94 0.23
CA LEU A 251 13.08 2.56 0.77
C LEU A 251 12.57 3.61 -0.19
N GLN A 252 11.30 3.49 -0.54
CA GLN A 252 10.61 4.52 -1.27
C GLN A 252 9.85 5.42 -0.30
N GLY A 253 9.91 6.71 -0.53
CA GLY A 253 9.26 7.67 0.33
C GLY A 253 9.37 9.08 -0.18
N MET A 254 8.95 10.01 0.64
CA MET A 254 9.05 11.44 0.35
C MET A 254 10.35 12.02 0.91
N VAL A 255 10.90 13.05 0.26
CA VAL A 255 12.05 13.82 0.81
C VAL A 255 11.77 14.31 2.23
N HIS A 256 10.52 14.71 2.50
CA HIS A 256 10.03 15.06 3.82
C HIS A 256 9.20 13.93 4.39
N GLN A 257 9.82 13.00 5.07
CA GLN A 257 9.13 11.88 5.73
C GLN A 257 8.44 12.34 7.00
N LYS A 258 7.19 11.93 7.16
CA LYS A 258 6.43 12.01 8.40
C LYS A 258 6.72 10.77 9.25
N MET A 259 7.37 10.95 10.41
CA MET A 259 7.72 9.86 11.32
C MET A 259 6.80 9.89 12.54
N PRO A 260 6.04 8.81 12.83
CA PRO A 260 5.23 8.73 14.04
C PRO A 260 6.15 8.60 15.26
N LEU A 261 5.78 9.27 16.35
CA LEU A 261 6.49 9.21 17.65
C LEU A 261 5.70 8.39 18.69
N ASP A 262 4.38 8.33 18.54
CA ASP A 262 3.44 7.63 19.41
C ASP A 262 2.40 6.85 18.58
N ASP A 263 1.15 6.80 19.01
CA ASP A 263 0.01 6.12 18.38
C ASP A 263 -0.59 6.86 17.18
N ASP A 264 0.18 7.60 16.40
CA ASP A 264 -0.19 8.43 15.24
C ASP A 264 -0.74 9.84 15.55
N THR A 265 -0.67 10.29 16.77
CA THR A 265 -1.09 11.65 17.14
C THR A 265 0.04 12.66 17.06
N THR A 266 1.27 12.22 17.35
CA THR A 266 2.47 13.07 17.35
C THR A 266 3.46 12.62 16.28
N PHE A 267 3.96 13.60 15.49
CA PHE A 267 4.86 13.33 14.37
C PHE A 267 6.07 14.24 14.38
N LYS A 268 7.18 13.68 13.90
CA LYS A 268 8.38 14.45 13.54
C LYS A 268 8.61 14.35 12.04
N TYR A 269 9.09 15.43 11.45
CA TYR A 269 9.44 15.44 10.03
C TYR A 269 10.96 15.28 9.87
N LYS A 270 11.36 14.24 9.14
CA LYS A 270 12.70 14.09 8.58
C LYS A 270 12.72 14.77 7.21
N LYS A 271 13.77 15.52 6.88
CA LYS A 271 13.77 16.41 5.70
C LYS A 271 14.89 16.10 4.70
N ASP A 272 15.48 14.92 4.77
CA ASP A 272 16.74 14.61 4.08
C ASP A 272 16.76 13.20 3.44
N ASN A 273 15.58 12.64 3.11
CA ASN A 273 15.50 11.40 2.36
C ASN A 273 15.70 11.67 0.86
N PHE A 274 16.91 12.06 0.49
CA PHE A 274 17.25 12.29 -0.90
C PHE A 274 17.60 10.97 -1.59
N CYS A 275 17.19 10.83 -2.86
CA CYS A 275 17.49 9.65 -3.66
C CYS A 275 19.00 9.34 -3.67
N GLY A 276 19.36 8.08 -3.41
CA GLY A 276 20.73 7.61 -3.31
C GLY A 276 21.41 7.82 -1.94
N HIS A 277 20.76 8.51 -1.00
CA HIS A 277 21.24 8.60 0.38
C HIS A 277 20.82 7.37 1.18
N SER A 278 21.57 7.07 2.23
CA SER A 278 21.27 5.95 3.11
C SER A 278 20.60 6.42 4.40
N SER A 279 19.66 5.62 4.90
CA SER A 279 19.14 5.75 6.25
C SER A 279 20.23 5.42 7.28
N LYS A 280 19.97 5.72 8.56
CA LYS A 280 20.91 5.36 9.64
C LYS A 280 21.08 3.84 9.79
N ALA A 281 20.08 3.06 9.39
CA ALA A 281 20.15 1.62 9.41
C ALA A 281 20.86 1.03 8.18
N GLY A 282 21.08 1.81 7.11
CA GLY A 282 21.78 1.39 5.90
C GLY A 282 20.88 1.10 4.69
N LEU A 283 19.56 1.40 4.77
CA LEU A 283 18.67 1.35 3.61
C LEU A 283 18.90 2.56 2.70
N THR A 284 18.82 2.36 1.38
CA THR A 284 18.96 3.43 0.39
C THR A 284 17.59 4.01 0.02
N TYR A 285 17.50 5.36 -0.01
CA TYR A 285 16.31 6.08 -0.48
C TYR A 285 16.31 6.30 -1.98
#